data_c4bca0a0b613525589bf16ae0f02b70f
#
_entry.id   c4bca0a0b613525589bf16ae0f02b70f
#
_cell.length_a   1.000
_cell.length_b   1.000
_cell.length_c   1.000
_cell.angle_alpha   90.00
_cell.angle_beta   90.00
_cell.angle_gamma   90.00
#
_symmetry.space_group_name_H-M   'P 1'
#
loop_
_entity.id
_entity.type
_entity.pdbx_description
1 polymer ?
#
loop_
_entity_poly.entity_id
_entity_poly.type
_entity_poly.pdbx_seq_one_letter_code
_entity_poly.pdbx_strand_id
1 'polypeptide(L)'
;NQRGAAFDVTGPLDDNERVAARLSGMTRYADSQFTPLKEERYALMPSLTWRITDRTRLDLMAYLHRDPEGGSHSGLPYQGTVVPYNGGKISNTFFEGEDDYDKYDRRENMVGYNIEHLFDNGWSVRQKLRYLHTKVTLNQVYAAGWLNETALNRGYSGSGEKMSAIALDNQLDGSVDTGAINHRLLVGIDYQDRSNHTTGYYGAFPPIDAFNPVYGAQPDYITLYSREKHKLRQTGYYLQDQMSWDRWRFTLGGRYDRVSVSNIDKLHDSRSDLDKNNVSTRAALLYLFDNGVAPYLSYSTAFTPTSFADENGNVLEPMKGKQWEAGVKYEPLGGNSQFSAAVYRINQTNIATKEEPTDPYRSIGEIESKGVELEAISHLSDSVRLQAAYTYTDIRYKKSSPQEQGKRAVYAPRNQASAWLSYDVKSGLLEGLTLGSGIRYVNGVTSDRLNTHTLPSYTLVDMVVGYDLSSIGLNGLSAQLNVNNLTDKRYVAACNSLSYCYFGAERSIVGSVSWAF
;
A
#
# COMPACT_ATOMS: atom_id res chain seq x y z
N ASN A 1 21.42 8.70 -9.42
CA ASN A 1 22.23 7.50 -9.10
C ASN A 1 21.57 6.69 -8.00
N GLN A 2 21.72 5.35 -8.06
CA GLN A 2 21.22 4.44 -7.01
C GLN A 2 22.30 3.42 -6.68
N ARG A 3 22.47 3.12 -5.39
CA ARG A 3 23.33 2.04 -4.89
C ARG A 3 22.68 1.40 -3.66
N GLY A 4 22.92 0.12 -3.47
CA GLY A 4 22.40 -0.60 -2.30
C GLY A 4 23.03 -1.97 -2.18
N ALA A 5 22.83 -2.58 -1.03
CA ALA A 5 23.21 -3.95 -0.74
C ALA A 5 22.11 -4.60 0.11
N ALA A 6 21.90 -5.88 -0.07
CA ALA A 6 21.00 -6.68 0.74
C ALA A 6 21.63 -8.05 1.03
N PHE A 7 21.28 -8.63 2.16
CA PHE A 7 21.68 -9.99 2.53
C PHE A 7 20.53 -10.72 3.23
N ASP A 8 20.55 -12.03 3.13
CA ASP A 8 19.60 -12.92 3.79
C ASP A 8 20.32 -14.24 4.14
N VAL A 9 20.52 -14.48 5.43
CA VAL A 9 21.21 -15.66 5.95
C VAL A 9 20.28 -16.41 6.88
N THR A 10 20.11 -17.70 6.66
CA THR A 10 19.27 -18.57 7.48
C THR A 10 19.95 -19.90 7.72
N GLY A 11 19.74 -20.48 8.89
CA GLY A 11 20.25 -21.81 9.21
C GLY A 11 19.87 -22.27 10.61
N PRO A 12 20.07 -23.58 10.90
CA PRO A 12 19.92 -24.13 12.24
C PRO A 12 21.02 -23.62 13.18
N LEU A 13 20.68 -23.46 14.47
CA LEU A 13 21.62 -23.08 15.53
C LEU A 13 22.01 -24.28 16.41
N ASP A 14 21.33 -25.41 16.21
CA ASP A 14 21.57 -26.64 16.96
C ASP A 14 21.57 -27.87 16.03
N ASP A 15 22.25 -28.94 16.46
CA ASP A 15 22.41 -30.18 15.67
C ASP A 15 21.07 -30.90 15.41
N ASN A 16 20.06 -30.65 16.23
CA ASN A 16 18.73 -31.26 16.10
C ASN A 16 17.76 -30.42 15.25
N GLU A 17 18.22 -29.31 14.69
CA GLU A 17 17.44 -28.36 13.89
C GLU A 17 16.17 -27.85 14.59
N ARG A 18 16.17 -27.84 15.93
CA ARG A 18 15.04 -27.33 16.72
C ARG A 18 15.04 -25.82 16.83
N VAL A 19 16.21 -25.21 16.75
CA VAL A 19 16.36 -23.75 16.76
C VAL A 19 16.99 -23.31 15.45
N ALA A 20 16.31 -22.46 14.71
CA ALA A 20 16.82 -21.85 13.48
C ALA A 20 16.75 -20.33 13.58
N ALA A 21 17.77 -19.66 13.06
CA ALA A 21 17.81 -18.22 12.96
C ALA A 21 17.81 -17.77 11.51
N ARG A 22 17.24 -16.58 11.26
CA ARG A 22 17.37 -15.85 10.01
C ARG A 22 17.70 -14.42 10.30
N LEU A 23 18.65 -13.89 9.57
CA LEU A 23 19.00 -12.48 9.59
C LEU A 23 18.99 -11.96 8.16
N SER A 24 18.07 -11.03 7.88
CA SER A 24 18.03 -10.32 6.61
C SER A 24 18.18 -8.84 6.82
N GLY A 25 18.80 -8.17 5.87
CA GLY A 25 19.00 -6.73 5.94
C GLY A 25 19.25 -6.10 4.60
N MET A 26 19.04 -4.78 4.54
CA MET A 26 19.30 -4.00 3.34
C MET A 26 19.70 -2.58 3.66
N THR A 27 20.47 -2.00 2.74
CA THR A 27 20.73 -0.57 2.66
C THR A 27 20.50 -0.09 1.23
N ARG A 28 19.90 1.08 1.08
CA ARG A 28 19.68 1.75 -0.20
C ARG A 28 19.97 3.23 -0.06
N TYR A 29 20.67 3.76 -1.05
CA TYR A 29 20.84 5.18 -1.28
C TYR A 29 20.49 5.49 -2.73
N ALA A 30 19.68 6.51 -2.98
CA ALA A 30 19.29 6.94 -4.32
C ALA A 30 19.12 8.45 -4.38
N ASP A 31 19.50 9.05 -5.51
CA ASP A 31 19.05 10.39 -5.85
C ASP A 31 17.59 10.32 -6.29
N SER A 32 16.78 11.28 -5.85
CA SER A 32 15.40 11.42 -6.32
C SER A 32 15.37 11.97 -7.75
N GLN A 33 14.23 11.81 -8.43
CA GLN A 33 13.93 12.51 -9.68
C GLN A 33 13.92 14.04 -9.48
N PHE A 34 13.54 14.50 -8.29
CA PHE A 34 13.43 15.92 -7.94
C PHE A 34 14.74 16.37 -7.29
N THR A 35 15.55 17.10 -8.04
CA THR A 35 16.87 17.58 -7.58
C THR A 35 16.71 18.78 -6.63
N PRO A 36 17.32 18.79 -5.43
CA PRO A 36 18.44 17.95 -4.96
C PRO A 36 18.06 16.78 -4.04
N LEU A 37 16.80 16.37 -3.96
CA LEU A 37 16.33 15.40 -2.98
C LEU A 37 17.00 14.03 -3.11
N LYS A 38 17.15 13.36 -1.96
CA LYS A 38 17.74 12.02 -1.82
C LYS A 38 16.80 11.08 -1.10
N GLU A 39 17.05 9.78 -1.28
CA GLU A 39 16.35 8.70 -0.58
C GLU A 39 17.39 7.78 0.07
N GLU A 40 17.27 7.61 1.39
CA GLU A 40 18.09 6.67 2.14
C GLU A 40 17.21 5.68 2.91
N ARG A 41 17.59 4.40 2.90
CA ARG A 41 16.88 3.35 3.62
C ARG A 41 17.83 2.34 4.23
N TYR A 42 17.52 1.95 5.47
CA TYR A 42 18.16 0.88 6.21
C TYR A 42 17.10 -0.01 6.82
N ALA A 43 17.24 -1.33 6.67
CA ALA A 43 16.35 -2.29 7.31
C ALA A 43 17.13 -3.50 7.80
N LEU A 44 16.75 -4.02 8.97
CA LEU A 44 17.29 -5.24 9.56
C LEU A 44 16.14 -6.05 10.17
N MET A 45 16.08 -7.33 9.83
CA MET A 45 15.01 -8.24 10.24
C MET A 45 15.59 -9.54 10.81
N PRO A 46 15.99 -9.58 12.09
CA PRO A 46 16.32 -10.82 12.77
C PRO A 46 15.06 -11.60 13.11
N SER A 47 15.12 -12.92 12.99
CA SER A 47 14.08 -13.82 13.48
C SER A 47 14.68 -15.12 14.00
N LEU A 48 13.97 -15.73 14.94
CA LEU A 48 14.32 -17.00 15.55
C LEU A 48 13.07 -17.89 15.53
N THR A 49 13.22 -19.09 15.01
CA THR A 49 12.21 -20.15 15.11
C THR A 49 12.69 -21.21 16.09
N TRP A 50 11.88 -21.52 17.10
CA TRP A 50 12.15 -22.55 18.07
C TRP A 50 11.03 -23.60 18.09
N ARG A 51 11.35 -24.84 17.71
CA ARG A 51 10.48 -26.02 17.87
C ARG A 51 10.65 -26.55 19.29
N ILE A 52 9.87 -26.00 20.23
CA ILE A 52 9.92 -26.34 21.66
C ILE A 52 9.63 -27.85 21.85
N THR A 53 8.61 -28.32 21.11
CA THR A 53 8.30 -29.75 20.94
C THR A 53 7.98 -29.99 19.46
N ASP A 54 7.73 -31.26 19.08
CA ASP A 54 7.31 -31.58 17.70
C ASP A 54 5.94 -30.93 17.31
N ARG A 55 5.20 -30.44 18.31
CA ARG A 55 3.87 -29.83 18.15
C ARG A 55 3.79 -28.38 18.59
N THR A 56 4.85 -27.86 19.20
CA THR A 56 4.87 -26.49 19.70
C THR A 56 6.00 -25.72 19.05
N ARG A 57 5.64 -24.67 18.32
CA ARG A 57 6.57 -23.78 17.63
C ARG A 57 6.43 -22.37 18.16
N LEU A 58 7.56 -21.71 18.41
CA LEU A 58 7.67 -20.31 18.74
C LEU A 58 8.52 -19.60 17.68
N ASP A 59 7.97 -18.57 17.06
CA ASP A 59 8.71 -17.66 16.18
C ASP A 59 8.84 -16.30 16.86
N LEU A 60 10.08 -15.85 17.05
CA LEU A 60 10.41 -14.50 17.51
C LEU A 60 10.86 -13.68 16.31
N MET A 61 10.49 -12.40 16.24
CA MET A 61 10.87 -11.54 15.15
C MET A 61 11.04 -10.09 15.58
N ALA A 62 11.97 -9.40 14.94
CA ALA A 62 12.08 -7.96 15.01
C ALA A 62 12.21 -7.38 13.60
N TYR A 63 11.77 -6.13 13.45
CA TYR A 63 11.92 -5.32 12.26
C TYR A 63 12.43 -3.95 12.69
N LEU A 64 13.62 -3.61 12.24
CA LEU A 64 14.27 -2.34 12.52
C LEU A 64 14.45 -1.60 11.21
N HIS A 65 13.79 -0.47 11.06
CA HIS A 65 13.75 0.25 9.81
C HIS A 65 14.00 1.75 10.04
N ARG A 66 14.76 2.36 9.15
CA ARG A 66 15.01 3.79 9.13
C ARG A 66 15.11 4.30 7.70
N ASP A 67 14.36 5.35 7.39
CA ASP A 67 14.53 6.23 6.22
C ASP A 67 14.97 7.61 6.74
N PRO A 68 16.28 7.94 6.79
CA PRO A 68 16.72 9.26 7.23
C PRO A 68 16.29 10.35 6.27
N GLU A 69 16.25 10.03 4.96
CA GLU A 69 15.82 10.89 3.87
C GLU A 69 14.86 10.11 2.97
N GLY A 70 13.65 10.63 2.77
CA GLY A 70 12.58 9.96 2.03
C GLY A 70 12.24 10.57 0.67
N GLY A 71 12.95 11.59 0.20
CA GLY A 71 12.74 12.19 -1.11
C GLY A 71 11.36 12.86 -1.28
N SER A 72 10.80 13.42 -0.21
CA SER A 72 9.45 14.00 -0.22
C SER A 72 9.37 15.27 -1.06
N HIS A 73 8.36 15.36 -1.92
CA HIS A 73 8.00 16.57 -2.69
C HIS A 73 6.47 16.74 -2.69
N SER A 74 5.97 17.94 -3.03
CA SER A 74 4.54 18.21 -3.16
C SER A 74 4.05 18.05 -4.62
N GLY A 75 2.75 18.27 -4.83
CA GLY A 75 2.20 18.42 -6.17
C GLY A 75 2.40 19.84 -6.71
N LEU A 76 2.32 19.98 -8.03
CA LEU A 76 2.45 21.22 -8.77
C LEU A 76 1.13 21.56 -9.50
N PRO A 77 0.88 22.83 -9.86
CA PRO A 77 -0.35 23.20 -10.54
C PRO A 77 -0.58 22.44 -11.87
N TYR A 78 -1.85 22.15 -12.19
CA TYR A 78 -2.28 21.56 -13.45
C TYR A 78 -1.79 22.37 -14.67
N GLN A 79 -1.94 23.71 -14.58
CA GLN A 79 -1.28 24.62 -15.50
C GLN A 79 0.21 24.68 -15.17
N GLY A 80 1.04 24.42 -16.14
CA GLY A 80 2.49 24.26 -15.99
C GLY A 80 2.94 22.79 -15.96
N THR A 81 2.07 21.84 -15.62
CA THR A 81 2.40 20.41 -15.64
C THR A 81 1.68 19.66 -16.75
N VAL A 82 0.35 19.56 -16.66
CA VAL A 82 -0.48 18.88 -17.67
C VAL A 82 -0.60 19.72 -18.95
N VAL A 83 -0.98 20.98 -18.78
CA VAL A 83 -1.03 21.96 -19.87
C VAL A 83 0.03 23.04 -19.66
N PRO A 84 0.54 23.69 -20.73
CA PRO A 84 1.47 24.80 -20.60
C PRO A 84 0.86 25.97 -19.80
N TYR A 85 1.72 26.69 -19.09
CA TYR A 85 1.41 27.99 -18.50
C TYR A 85 2.33 29.04 -19.12
N ASN A 86 1.79 30.12 -19.65
CA ASN A 86 2.50 31.19 -20.39
C ASN A 86 3.50 30.62 -21.43
N GLY A 87 3.09 29.58 -22.17
CA GLY A 87 3.88 28.96 -23.23
C GLY A 87 4.92 27.95 -22.75
N GLY A 88 5.11 27.74 -21.42
CA GLY A 88 6.08 26.81 -20.84
C GLY A 88 5.45 25.68 -20.04
N LYS A 89 6.23 24.60 -19.84
CA LYS A 89 5.95 23.54 -18.86
C LYS A 89 7.07 23.49 -17.83
N ILE A 90 6.69 23.28 -16.57
CA ILE A 90 7.63 23.03 -15.48
C ILE A 90 8.39 21.73 -15.76
N SER A 91 9.70 21.73 -15.48
CA SER A 91 10.51 20.50 -15.59
C SER A 91 9.97 19.42 -14.67
N ASN A 92 9.95 18.18 -15.13
CA ASN A 92 9.58 17.03 -14.31
C ASN A 92 10.63 16.65 -13.25
N THR A 93 11.76 17.35 -13.23
CA THR A 93 12.81 17.28 -12.19
C THR A 93 12.79 18.51 -11.24
N PHE A 94 11.87 19.44 -11.47
CA PHE A 94 11.75 20.65 -10.66
C PHE A 94 11.32 20.31 -9.22
N PHE A 95 12.01 20.89 -8.27
CA PHE A 95 11.71 20.81 -6.86
C PHE A 95 11.17 22.18 -6.38
N GLU A 96 9.97 22.18 -5.85
CA GLU A 96 9.28 23.39 -5.37
C GLU A 96 9.70 23.79 -3.94
N GLY A 97 10.40 22.88 -3.25
CA GLY A 97 10.77 23.01 -1.85
C GLY A 97 12.09 23.72 -1.59
N GLU A 98 12.60 23.51 -0.39
CA GLU A 98 13.91 23.98 0.09
C GLU A 98 14.63 22.85 0.82
N ASP A 99 15.80 22.46 0.37
CA ASP A 99 16.56 21.30 0.87
C ASP A 99 16.86 21.38 2.38
N ASP A 100 17.10 22.60 2.90
CA ASP A 100 17.35 22.84 4.33
C ASP A 100 16.09 22.65 5.21
N TYR A 101 14.90 22.72 4.65
CA TYR A 101 13.63 22.68 5.38
C TYR A 101 12.79 21.44 5.07
N ASP A 102 12.85 20.93 3.84
CA ASP A 102 12.16 19.71 3.46
C ASP A 102 12.83 18.51 4.12
N LYS A 103 12.02 17.70 4.79
CA LYS A 103 12.49 16.54 5.51
C LYS A 103 11.45 15.44 5.58
N TYR A 104 11.85 14.25 5.23
CA TYR A 104 11.12 13.04 5.53
C TYR A 104 12.04 12.05 6.24
N ASP A 105 11.95 12.00 7.58
CA ASP A 105 12.68 11.05 8.42
C ASP A 105 11.67 10.09 9.06
N ARG A 106 11.83 8.79 8.81
CA ARG A 106 11.01 7.75 9.40
C ARG A 106 11.86 6.71 10.10
N ARG A 107 11.49 6.39 11.33
CA ARG A 107 12.00 5.26 12.07
C ARG A 107 10.87 4.37 12.52
N GLU A 108 10.99 3.07 12.25
CA GLU A 108 10.01 2.07 12.62
C GLU A 108 10.69 0.87 13.25
N ASN A 109 10.29 0.52 14.47
CA ASN A 109 10.80 -0.63 15.19
C ASN A 109 9.62 -1.50 15.60
N MET A 110 9.66 -2.75 15.23
CA MET A 110 8.67 -3.76 15.61
C MET A 110 9.36 -4.95 16.24
N VAL A 111 8.75 -5.47 17.29
CA VAL A 111 9.11 -6.79 17.86
C VAL A 111 7.85 -7.60 18.05
N GLY A 112 7.97 -8.91 17.96
CA GLY A 112 6.81 -9.76 18.14
C GLY A 112 7.15 -11.23 18.21
N TYR A 113 6.12 -11.99 18.53
CA TYR A 113 6.19 -13.45 18.48
C TYR A 113 4.90 -14.05 17.88
N ASN A 114 5.06 -15.29 17.40
CA ASN A 114 3.97 -16.22 17.15
C ASN A 114 4.27 -17.50 17.94
N ILE A 115 3.31 -17.98 18.70
CA ILE A 115 3.36 -19.31 19.28
C ILE A 115 2.19 -20.13 18.76
N GLU A 116 2.46 -21.35 18.35
CA GLU A 116 1.46 -22.30 17.88
C GLU A 116 1.66 -23.64 18.56
N HIS A 117 0.54 -24.24 18.97
CA HIS A 117 0.52 -25.60 19.48
C HIS A 117 -0.53 -26.43 18.72
N LEU A 118 -0.11 -27.56 18.17
CA LEU A 118 -0.95 -28.55 17.50
C LEU A 118 -1.34 -29.66 18.46
N PHE A 119 -2.65 -29.83 18.69
CA PHE A 119 -3.18 -30.93 19.53
C PHE A 119 -3.30 -32.24 18.74
N ASP A 120 -3.40 -33.35 19.45
CA ASP A 120 -3.54 -34.71 18.87
C ASP A 120 -4.76 -34.86 17.95
N ASN A 121 -5.81 -34.15 18.21
CA ASN A 121 -7.05 -34.15 17.44
C ASN A 121 -7.02 -33.25 16.18
N GLY A 122 -5.86 -32.70 15.82
CA GLY A 122 -5.68 -31.84 14.66
C GLY A 122 -6.12 -30.39 14.84
N TRP A 123 -6.57 -30.00 16.05
CA TRP A 123 -6.83 -28.59 16.37
C TRP A 123 -5.52 -27.87 16.69
N SER A 124 -5.46 -26.58 16.41
CA SER A 124 -4.33 -25.74 16.80
C SER A 124 -4.78 -24.49 17.56
N VAL A 125 -3.97 -24.09 18.53
CA VAL A 125 -4.08 -22.80 19.19
C VAL A 125 -2.89 -21.95 18.80
N ARG A 126 -3.16 -20.69 18.42
CA ARG A 126 -2.14 -19.72 18.03
C ARG A 126 -2.32 -18.43 18.80
N GLN A 127 -1.19 -17.86 19.25
CA GLN A 127 -1.17 -16.50 19.77
C GLN A 127 -0.09 -15.72 19.04
N LYS A 128 -0.45 -14.51 18.61
CA LYS A 128 0.44 -13.58 17.92
C LYS A 128 0.46 -12.25 18.66
N LEU A 129 1.65 -11.80 19.00
CA LEU A 129 1.87 -10.47 19.57
C LEU A 129 2.74 -9.64 18.64
N ARG A 130 2.41 -8.35 18.49
CA ARG A 130 3.25 -7.35 17.85
C ARG A 130 3.26 -6.08 18.70
N TYR A 131 4.44 -5.54 18.91
CA TYR A 131 4.62 -4.19 19.42
C TYR A 131 5.33 -3.37 18.35
N LEU A 132 4.76 -2.24 17.98
CA LEU A 132 5.28 -1.32 16.98
C LEU A 132 5.54 0.04 17.63
N HIS A 133 6.69 0.62 17.35
CA HIS A 133 7.01 2.00 17.63
C HIS A 133 7.48 2.70 16.37
N THR A 134 6.78 3.78 15.98
CA THR A 134 7.09 4.56 14.78
C THR A 134 7.31 6.02 15.16
N LYS A 135 8.33 6.63 14.58
CA LYS A 135 8.55 8.09 14.61
C LYS A 135 8.69 8.57 13.18
N VAL A 136 7.91 9.60 12.82
CA VAL A 136 7.95 10.26 11.52
C VAL A 136 8.11 11.76 11.73
N THR A 137 8.97 12.39 10.93
CA THR A 137 9.02 13.83 10.74
C THR A 137 8.84 14.09 9.26
N LEU A 138 7.81 14.83 8.89
CA LEU A 138 7.56 15.28 7.53
C LEU A 138 7.44 16.79 7.54
N ASN A 139 8.40 17.44 6.93
CA ASN A 139 8.39 18.88 6.67
C ASN A 139 8.42 19.08 5.17
N GLN A 140 7.63 19.99 4.67
CA GLN A 140 7.48 20.18 3.23
C GLN A 140 7.19 21.66 2.93
N VAL A 141 8.02 22.27 2.12
CA VAL A 141 7.71 23.52 1.44
C VAL A 141 7.00 23.16 0.15
N TYR A 142 5.76 23.59 -0.04
CA TYR A 142 4.90 23.18 -1.13
C TYR A 142 4.45 24.34 -2.00
N ALA A 143 4.16 24.07 -3.28
CA ALA A 143 3.61 25.04 -4.20
C ALA A 143 2.14 25.35 -3.86
N ALA A 144 1.79 26.61 -3.70
CA ALA A 144 0.46 27.12 -3.36
C ALA A 144 -0.21 27.87 -4.55
N GLY A 145 0.12 27.47 -5.79
CA GLY A 145 -0.39 28.06 -7.01
C GLY A 145 0.51 29.17 -7.59
N TRP A 146 0.13 29.67 -8.76
CA TRP A 146 0.87 30.71 -9.46
C TRP A 146 0.68 32.09 -8.82
N LEU A 147 1.78 32.79 -8.57
CA LEU A 147 1.78 34.20 -8.14
C LEU A 147 1.71 35.14 -9.37
N ASN A 148 2.49 34.83 -10.40
CA ASN A 148 2.59 35.58 -11.64
C ASN A 148 2.97 34.65 -12.80
N GLU A 149 3.48 35.18 -13.91
CA GLU A 149 3.78 34.42 -15.13
C GLU A 149 4.86 33.32 -14.96
N THR A 150 5.77 33.43 -13.99
CA THR A 150 6.90 32.48 -13.79
C THR A 150 7.03 31.97 -12.37
N ALA A 151 6.50 32.68 -11.38
CA ALA A 151 6.70 32.38 -9.97
C ALA A 151 5.52 31.64 -9.33
N LEU A 152 5.82 30.63 -8.53
CA LEU A 152 4.88 29.92 -7.67
C LEU A 152 4.93 30.49 -6.25
N ASN A 153 3.75 30.73 -5.66
CA ASN A 153 3.62 30.92 -4.22
C ASN A 153 4.01 29.65 -3.49
N ARG A 154 4.56 29.78 -2.29
CA ARG A 154 4.94 28.63 -1.47
C ARG A 154 4.40 28.73 -0.06
N GLY A 155 3.89 27.60 0.44
CA GLY A 155 3.54 27.39 1.83
C GLY A 155 4.47 26.38 2.49
N TYR A 156 4.35 26.24 3.80
CA TYR A 156 5.05 25.22 4.59
C TYR A 156 4.04 24.38 5.37
N SER A 157 4.23 23.07 5.35
CA SER A 157 3.52 22.11 6.17
C SER A 157 4.55 21.24 6.88
N GLY A 158 4.51 21.22 8.22
CA GLY A 158 5.39 20.38 9.03
C GLY A 158 4.56 19.46 9.94
N SER A 159 4.96 18.19 10.04
CA SER A 159 4.37 17.27 11.01
C SER A 159 5.45 16.44 11.71
N GLY A 160 5.23 16.23 13.01
CA GLY A 160 5.97 15.28 13.82
C GLY A 160 5.02 14.27 14.43
N GLU A 161 5.27 12.97 14.21
CA GLU A 161 4.41 11.90 14.73
C GLU A 161 5.23 10.88 15.51
N LYS A 162 4.67 10.43 16.65
CA LYS A 162 5.22 9.32 17.45
C LYS A 162 4.08 8.39 17.80
N MET A 163 4.12 7.19 17.26
CA MET A 163 3.11 6.16 17.48
C MET A 163 3.70 4.96 18.21
N SER A 164 2.94 4.43 19.17
CA SER A 164 3.16 3.12 19.75
C SER A 164 1.88 2.31 19.63
N ALA A 165 2.01 1.07 19.22
CA ALA A 165 0.87 0.16 19.07
C ALA A 165 1.24 -1.24 19.59
N ILE A 166 0.31 -1.87 20.27
CA ILE A 166 0.35 -3.30 20.61
C ILE A 166 -0.84 -3.98 19.94
N ALA A 167 -0.61 -5.13 19.35
CA ALA A 167 -1.64 -6.00 18.80
C ALA A 167 -1.44 -7.43 19.30
N LEU A 168 -2.49 -8.00 19.86
CA LEU A 168 -2.52 -9.38 20.34
C LEU A 168 -3.68 -10.10 19.66
N ASP A 169 -3.44 -11.28 19.10
CA ASP A 169 -4.44 -12.10 18.44
C ASP A 169 -4.33 -13.55 18.94
N ASN A 170 -5.44 -14.09 19.44
CA ASN A 170 -5.56 -15.46 19.91
C ASN A 170 -6.54 -16.20 19.02
N GLN A 171 -6.13 -17.34 18.50
CA GLN A 171 -6.87 -18.14 17.53
C GLN A 171 -6.97 -19.58 17.96
N LEU A 172 -8.13 -20.17 17.75
CA LEU A 172 -8.36 -21.61 17.76
C LEU A 172 -8.82 -22.01 16.36
N ASP A 173 -8.11 -22.94 15.73
CA ASP A 173 -8.37 -23.41 14.37
C ASP A 173 -8.44 -24.94 14.37
N GLY A 174 -9.41 -25.50 13.65
CA GLY A 174 -9.54 -26.94 13.55
C GLY A 174 -10.64 -27.37 12.60
N SER A 175 -10.72 -28.67 12.34
CA SER A 175 -11.73 -29.23 11.44
C SER A 175 -12.61 -30.22 12.18
N VAL A 176 -13.90 -30.24 11.81
CA VAL A 176 -14.88 -31.22 12.23
C VAL A 176 -15.74 -31.64 11.04
N ASP A 177 -16.19 -32.89 11.05
CA ASP A 177 -17.11 -33.41 10.01
C ASP A 177 -18.52 -33.52 10.58
N THR A 178 -19.50 -33.01 9.83
CA THR A 178 -20.92 -33.23 10.10
C THR A 178 -21.56 -33.95 8.91
N GLY A 179 -21.55 -35.28 8.97
CA GLY A 179 -21.96 -36.11 7.84
C GLY A 179 -21.02 -35.95 6.65
N ALA A 180 -21.55 -35.45 5.53
CA ALA A 180 -20.79 -35.24 4.28
C ALA A 180 -20.10 -33.86 4.20
N ILE A 181 -20.25 -33.02 5.21
CA ILE A 181 -19.70 -31.66 5.21
C ILE A 181 -18.47 -31.63 6.11
N ASN A 182 -17.32 -31.23 5.56
CA ASN A 182 -16.15 -30.88 6.34
C ASN A 182 -16.19 -29.38 6.69
N HIS A 183 -16.10 -29.05 7.96
CA HIS A 183 -16.04 -27.69 8.50
C HIS A 183 -14.63 -27.38 8.93
N ARG A 184 -14.04 -26.33 8.45
CA ARG A 184 -12.83 -25.73 9.00
C ARG A 184 -13.19 -24.47 9.76
N LEU A 185 -13.13 -24.58 11.08
CA LEU A 185 -13.52 -23.55 12.03
C LEU A 185 -12.33 -22.72 12.46
N LEU A 186 -12.49 -21.40 12.46
CA LEU A 186 -11.57 -20.45 13.07
C LEU A 186 -12.32 -19.58 14.05
N VAL A 187 -11.92 -19.60 15.31
CA VAL A 187 -12.46 -18.75 16.38
C VAL A 187 -11.32 -17.91 16.94
N GLY A 188 -11.55 -16.63 17.14
CA GLY A 188 -10.50 -15.80 17.69
C GLY A 188 -10.99 -14.59 18.45
N ILE A 189 -10.05 -14.05 19.22
CA ILE A 189 -10.18 -12.78 19.92
C ILE A 189 -8.89 -12.00 19.71
N ASP A 190 -9.02 -10.78 19.22
CA ASP A 190 -7.90 -9.85 19.09
C ASP A 190 -8.10 -8.57 19.91
N TYR A 191 -6.98 -7.97 20.26
CA TYR A 191 -6.91 -6.71 20.98
C TYR A 191 -5.85 -5.82 20.36
N GLN A 192 -6.19 -4.54 20.15
CA GLN A 192 -5.28 -3.51 19.69
C GLN A 192 -5.38 -2.28 20.60
N ASP A 193 -4.21 -1.77 21.02
CA ASP A 193 -4.07 -0.47 21.67
C ASP A 193 -3.04 0.36 20.90
N ARG A 194 -3.47 1.52 20.42
CA ARG A 194 -2.62 2.44 19.67
C ARG A 194 -2.67 3.82 20.28
N SER A 195 -1.51 4.42 20.50
CA SER A 195 -1.36 5.81 20.93
C SER A 195 -0.46 6.55 19.94
N ASN A 196 -0.98 7.62 19.33
CA ASN A 196 -0.26 8.50 18.42
C ASN A 196 -0.18 9.90 19.01
N HIS A 197 1.01 10.49 19.00
CA HIS A 197 1.25 11.89 19.36
C HIS A 197 1.61 12.63 18.10
N THR A 198 0.89 13.68 17.76
CA THR A 198 1.08 14.48 16.57
C THR A 198 1.36 15.94 16.93
N THR A 199 2.23 16.56 16.15
CA THR A 199 2.43 18.02 16.14
C THR A 199 2.33 18.49 14.70
N GLY A 200 1.63 19.60 14.47
CA GLY A 200 1.45 20.18 13.15
C GLY A 200 1.93 21.63 13.11
N TYR A 201 2.65 21.95 12.04
CA TYR A 201 3.15 23.30 11.76
C TYR A 201 2.66 23.75 10.39
N TYR A 202 2.38 25.03 10.24
CA TYR A 202 2.16 25.67 8.95
C TYR A 202 3.03 26.92 8.84
N GLY A 203 3.24 27.39 7.61
CA GLY A 203 4.04 28.59 7.39
C GLY A 203 3.98 29.07 5.94
N ALA A 204 4.76 30.09 5.66
CA ALA A 204 4.93 30.63 4.32
C ALA A 204 6.41 30.79 3.97
N PHE A 205 6.70 30.67 2.69
CA PHE A 205 8.01 30.88 2.09
C PHE A 205 7.93 31.88 0.93
N PRO A 206 9.02 32.58 0.65
CA PRO A 206 9.12 33.42 -0.54
C PRO A 206 8.81 32.62 -1.81
N PRO A 207 8.18 33.25 -2.82
CA PRO A 207 7.91 32.61 -4.10
C PRO A 207 9.18 32.08 -4.78
N ILE A 208 9.02 31.04 -5.64
CA ILE A 208 10.10 30.48 -6.45
C ILE A 208 9.77 30.57 -7.93
N ASP A 209 10.74 30.92 -8.77
CA ASP A 209 10.56 30.84 -10.23
C ASP A 209 10.58 29.39 -10.68
N ALA A 210 9.49 28.94 -11.32
CA ALA A 210 9.31 27.54 -11.71
C ALA A 210 10.16 27.12 -12.93
N PHE A 211 10.70 28.10 -13.67
CA PHE A 211 11.51 27.87 -14.88
C PHE A 211 13.00 28.12 -14.64
N ASN A 212 13.35 29.00 -13.68
CA ASN A 212 14.72 29.31 -13.27
C ASN A 212 14.83 29.35 -11.73
N PRO A 213 14.70 28.21 -11.03
CA PRO A 213 14.62 28.19 -9.57
C PRO A 213 15.93 28.64 -8.91
N VAL A 214 15.81 29.45 -7.86
CA VAL A 214 16.89 29.83 -6.95
C VAL A 214 16.51 29.40 -5.55
N TYR A 215 17.33 28.53 -4.97
CA TYR A 215 17.13 27.94 -3.64
C TYR A 215 17.88 28.69 -2.54
N GLY A 216 17.59 28.36 -1.28
CA GLY A 216 18.23 28.96 -0.08
C GLY A 216 17.36 30.04 0.59
N ALA A 217 16.07 30.10 0.23
CA ALA A 217 15.13 31.01 0.86
C ALA A 217 14.87 30.63 2.33
N GLN A 218 14.69 31.63 3.19
CA GLN A 218 14.25 31.47 4.58
C GLN A 218 12.74 31.62 4.66
N PRO A 219 12.06 30.95 5.62
CA PRO A 219 10.62 31.10 5.78
C PRO A 219 10.25 32.52 6.24
N ASP A 220 9.13 33.01 5.75
CA ASP A 220 8.51 34.24 6.27
C ASP A 220 8.05 34.02 7.72
N TYR A 221 7.44 32.88 7.99
CA TYR A 221 7.09 32.41 9.31
C TYR A 221 6.81 30.89 9.32
N ILE A 222 6.96 30.25 10.49
CA ILE A 222 6.51 28.88 10.78
C ILE A 222 5.82 28.91 12.16
N THR A 223 4.60 28.40 12.22
CA THR A 223 3.74 28.43 13.42
C THR A 223 3.21 27.04 13.76
N LEU A 224 3.25 26.70 15.05
CA LEU A 224 2.61 25.51 15.58
C LEU A 224 1.08 25.72 15.60
N TYR A 225 0.30 24.84 14.94
CA TYR A 225 -1.15 24.93 14.91
C TYR A 225 -1.87 23.73 15.55
N SER A 226 -1.17 22.61 15.74
CA SER A 226 -1.76 21.39 16.31
C SER A 226 -0.76 20.68 17.21
N ARG A 227 -1.23 20.21 18.37
CA ARG A 227 -0.52 19.30 19.27
C ARG A 227 -1.51 18.34 19.90
N GLU A 228 -1.59 17.14 19.35
CA GLU A 228 -2.65 16.21 19.68
C GLU A 228 -2.11 14.87 20.17
N LYS A 229 -2.96 14.16 20.91
CA LYS A 229 -2.77 12.76 21.26
C LYS A 229 -4.01 11.98 20.90
N HIS A 230 -3.85 11.03 19.99
CA HIS A 230 -4.90 10.11 19.57
C HIS A 230 -4.69 8.75 20.22
N LYS A 231 -5.72 8.21 20.86
CA LYS A 231 -5.74 6.85 21.40
C LYS A 231 -6.84 6.07 20.70
N LEU A 232 -6.54 4.83 20.34
CA LEU A 232 -7.52 3.90 19.81
C LEU A 232 -7.32 2.55 20.48
N ARG A 233 -8.40 2.00 21.04
CA ARG A 233 -8.49 0.64 21.57
C ARG A 233 -9.57 -0.10 20.82
N GLN A 234 -9.27 -1.32 20.43
CA GLN A 234 -10.22 -2.17 19.74
C GLN A 234 -10.08 -3.60 20.27
N THR A 235 -11.23 -4.22 20.55
CA THR A 235 -11.31 -5.65 20.85
C THR A 235 -12.28 -6.28 19.86
N GLY A 236 -11.82 -7.30 19.16
CA GLY A 236 -12.59 -8.04 18.17
C GLY A 236 -12.79 -9.49 18.56
N TYR A 237 -14.02 -9.98 18.43
CA TYR A 237 -14.40 -11.39 18.58
C TYR A 237 -14.83 -11.88 17.21
N TYR A 238 -14.26 -12.96 16.72
CA TYR A 238 -14.56 -13.44 15.38
C TYR A 238 -14.69 -14.96 15.30
N LEU A 239 -15.54 -15.37 14.38
CA LEU A 239 -15.77 -16.76 14.03
C LEU A 239 -15.86 -16.87 12.52
N GLN A 240 -15.22 -17.88 11.94
CA GLN A 240 -15.34 -18.24 10.54
C GLN A 240 -15.48 -19.75 10.40
N ASP A 241 -16.39 -20.16 9.51
CA ASP A 241 -16.55 -21.54 9.07
C ASP A 241 -16.33 -21.61 7.56
N GLN A 242 -15.40 -22.45 7.14
CA GLN A 242 -15.19 -22.83 5.73
C GLN A 242 -15.67 -24.27 5.55
N MET A 243 -16.82 -24.40 4.89
CA MET A 243 -17.48 -25.67 4.66
C MET A 243 -17.13 -26.20 3.27
N SER A 244 -16.77 -27.48 3.24
CA SER A 244 -16.57 -28.23 2.00
C SER A 244 -17.59 -29.36 1.92
N TRP A 245 -18.40 -29.35 0.87
CA TRP A 245 -19.39 -30.39 0.57
C TRP A 245 -19.31 -30.75 -0.90
N ASP A 246 -18.79 -31.93 -1.19
CA ASP A 246 -18.50 -32.37 -2.56
C ASP A 246 -17.72 -31.28 -3.33
N ARG A 247 -18.31 -30.69 -4.34
CA ARG A 247 -17.74 -29.60 -5.17
C ARG A 247 -18.07 -28.19 -4.67
N TRP A 248 -18.92 -28.07 -3.66
CA TRP A 248 -19.30 -26.80 -3.07
C TRP A 248 -18.32 -26.35 -2.00
N ARG A 249 -18.04 -25.07 -1.97
CA ARG A 249 -17.27 -24.40 -0.92
C ARG A 249 -18.08 -23.21 -0.42
N PHE A 250 -18.40 -23.23 0.86
CA PHE A 250 -19.08 -22.15 1.54
C PHE A 250 -18.13 -21.52 2.55
N THR A 251 -18.17 -20.21 2.69
CA THR A 251 -17.48 -19.49 3.77
C THR A 251 -18.49 -18.60 4.45
N LEU A 252 -18.63 -18.74 5.75
CA LEU A 252 -19.41 -17.85 6.60
C LEU A 252 -18.49 -17.30 7.69
N GLY A 253 -18.56 -16.00 7.94
CA GLY A 253 -17.79 -15.36 8.99
C GLY A 253 -18.54 -14.20 9.61
N GLY A 254 -18.33 -14.01 10.89
CA GLY A 254 -18.85 -12.91 11.66
C GLY A 254 -17.81 -12.36 12.62
N ARG A 255 -17.83 -11.05 12.82
CA ARG A 255 -16.95 -10.35 13.76
C ARG A 255 -17.72 -9.27 14.49
N TYR A 256 -17.53 -9.21 15.80
CA TYR A 256 -18.01 -8.16 16.67
C TYR A 256 -16.83 -7.35 17.21
N ASP A 257 -16.84 -6.05 16.99
CA ASP A 257 -15.82 -5.11 17.43
C ASP A 257 -16.35 -4.15 18.48
N ARG A 258 -15.56 -3.93 19.52
CA ARG A 258 -15.69 -2.82 20.46
C ARG A 258 -14.54 -1.86 20.26
N VAL A 259 -14.84 -0.61 19.97
CA VAL A 259 -13.84 0.42 19.69
C VAL A 259 -14.04 1.61 20.61
N SER A 260 -12.95 2.07 21.22
CA SER A 260 -12.88 3.33 21.95
C SER A 260 -11.80 4.20 21.33
N VAL A 261 -12.16 5.42 20.96
CA VAL A 261 -11.26 6.44 20.41
C VAL A 261 -11.28 7.65 21.34
N SER A 262 -10.10 8.21 21.61
CA SER A 262 -9.95 9.44 22.39
C SER A 262 -8.97 10.37 21.70
N ASN A 263 -9.40 11.58 21.39
CA ASN A 263 -8.57 12.68 20.92
C ASN A 263 -8.39 13.71 22.03
N ILE A 264 -7.15 14.09 22.28
CA ILE A 264 -6.77 15.09 23.27
C ILE A 264 -6.00 16.16 22.52
N ASP A 265 -6.58 17.33 22.35
CA ASP A 265 -5.90 18.52 21.86
C ASP A 265 -5.19 19.19 23.04
N LYS A 266 -3.86 19.14 23.02
CA LYS A 266 -3.01 19.73 24.05
C LYS A 266 -2.74 21.21 23.84
N LEU A 267 -3.10 21.75 22.69
CA LEU A 267 -2.94 23.17 22.39
C LEU A 267 -4.11 23.98 22.96
N HIS A 268 -5.34 23.42 22.90
CA HIS A 268 -6.56 24.07 23.34
C HIS A 268 -7.18 23.42 24.61
N ASP A 269 -6.46 22.46 25.22
CA ASP A 269 -6.88 21.72 26.42
C ASP A 269 -8.30 21.13 26.29
N SER A 270 -8.56 20.49 25.16
CA SER A 270 -9.84 19.87 24.86
C SER A 270 -9.72 18.36 24.65
N ARG A 271 -10.82 17.63 24.86
CA ARG A 271 -10.90 16.19 24.68
C ARG A 271 -12.21 15.78 24.03
N SER A 272 -12.12 14.84 23.12
CA SER A 272 -13.26 14.22 22.43
C SER A 272 -13.11 12.71 22.48
N ASP A 273 -14.17 12.01 22.86
CA ASP A 273 -14.19 10.55 22.98
C ASP A 273 -15.31 9.97 22.10
N LEU A 274 -15.08 8.78 21.56
CA LEU A 274 -16.05 8.02 20.78
C LEU A 274 -15.97 6.54 21.16
N ASP A 275 -17.08 5.98 21.64
CA ASP A 275 -17.22 4.54 21.86
C ASP A 275 -18.23 3.97 20.87
N LYS A 276 -17.85 2.95 20.13
CA LYS A 276 -18.69 2.30 19.12
C LYS A 276 -18.52 0.79 19.14
N ASN A 277 -19.63 0.12 18.83
CA ASN A 277 -19.64 -1.30 18.55
C ASN A 277 -20.02 -1.51 17.07
N ASN A 278 -19.49 -2.57 16.46
CA ASN A 278 -19.84 -2.92 15.09
C ASN A 278 -19.87 -4.44 14.91
N VAL A 279 -20.75 -4.89 14.00
CA VAL A 279 -20.75 -6.26 13.50
C VAL A 279 -20.37 -6.23 12.03
N SER A 280 -19.38 -7.01 11.68
CA SER A 280 -18.97 -7.24 10.29
C SER A 280 -19.24 -8.69 9.93
N THR A 281 -19.66 -8.92 8.68
CA THR A 281 -20.04 -10.25 8.20
C THR A 281 -19.37 -10.54 6.86
N ARG A 282 -19.18 -11.84 6.60
CA ARG A 282 -18.64 -12.37 5.34
C ARG A 282 -19.39 -13.62 4.96
N ALA A 283 -19.82 -13.72 3.71
CA ALA A 283 -20.40 -14.94 3.13
C ALA A 283 -19.84 -15.13 1.72
N ALA A 284 -19.47 -16.35 1.38
CA ALA A 284 -19.02 -16.68 0.04
C ALA A 284 -19.48 -18.09 -0.34
N LEU A 285 -19.77 -18.26 -1.62
CA LEU A 285 -20.14 -19.52 -2.23
C LEU A 285 -19.31 -19.71 -3.49
N LEU A 286 -18.73 -20.90 -3.65
CA LEU A 286 -17.97 -21.29 -4.83
C LEU A 286 -18.31 -22.74 -5.20
N TYR A 287 -18.39 -23.01 -6.49
CA TYR A 287 -18.59 -24.36 -7.03
C TYR A 287 -17.39 -24.76 -7.91
N LEU A 288 -16.86 -25.96 -7.69
CA LEU A 288 -15.72 -26.50 -8.42
C LEU A 288 -16.20 -27.47 -9.50
N PHE A 289 -16.07 -27.10 -10.78
CA PHE A 289 -16.31 -28.02 -11.90
C PHE A 289 -15.08 -28.89 -12.16
N ASP A 290 -15.28 -30.10 -12.69
CA ASP A 290 -14.19 -31.04 -13.00
C ASP A 290 -13.19 -30.49 -14.04
N ASN A 291 -13.62 -29.56 -14.89
CA ASN A 291 -12.77 -28.94 -15.91
C ASN A 291 -11.92 -27.78 -15.38
N GLY A 292 -11.92 -27.53 -14.07
CA GLY A 292 -11.14 -26.47 -13.42
C GLY A 292 -11.83 -25.10 -13.38
N VAL A 293 -13.07 -24.98 -13.86
CA VAL A 293 -13.87 -23.76 -13.75
C VAL A 293 -14.49 -23.66 -12.35
N ALA A 294 -14.40 -22.49 -11.70
CA ALA A 294 -14.92 -22.24 -10.36
C ALA A 294 -15.64 -20.87 -10.29
N PRO A 295 -16.95 -20.81 -10.59
CA PRO A 295 -17.75 -19.61 -10.35
C PRO A 295 -17.95 -19.39 -8.86
N TYR A 296 -18.01 -18.10 -8.46
CA TYR A 296 -18.23 -17.72 -7.08
C TYR A 296 -19.07 -16.45 -6.94
N LEU A 297 -19.67 -16.31 -5.77
CA LEU A 297 -20.36 -15.12 -5.31
C LEU A 297 -19.92 -14.84 -3.88
N SER A 298 -19.61 -13.58 -3.55
CA SER A 298 -19.28 -13.19 -2.19
C SER A 298 -19.94 -11.89 -1.77
N TYR A 299 -20.19 -11.79 -0.48
CA TYR A 299 -20.63 -10.59 0.20
C TYR A 299 -19.76 -10.37 1.43
N SER A 300 -19.33 -9.13 1.66
CA SER A 300 -18.59 -8.77 2.86
C SER A 300 -18.91 -7.35 3.33
N THR A 301 -18.75 -7.13 4.63
CA THR A 301 -18.80 -5.80 5.23
C THR A 301 -17.49 -5.48 5.89
N ALA A 302 -17.13 -4.19 5.92
CA ALA A 302 -15.92 -3.68 6.55
C ALA A 302 -16.27 -2.57 7.55
N PHE A 303 -15.42 -2.43 8.57
CA PHE A 303 -15.49 -1.41 9.59
C PHE A 303 -14.08 -0.92 9.91
N THR A 304 -13.86 0.40 9.81
CA THR A 304 -12.56 1.01 10.08
C THR A 304 -12.74 2.22 10.98
N PRO A 305 -12.34 2.13 12.26
CA PRO A 305 -12.38 3.28 13.15
C PRO A 305 -11.38 4.35 12.70
N THR A 306 -11.73 5.60 12.96
CA THR A 306 -10.87 6.76 12.71
C THR A 306 -10.63 7.54 13.99
N SER A 307 -9.51 8.25 14.06
CA SER A 307 -9.22 9.22 15.11
C SER A 307 -9.28 10.67 14.62
N PHE A 308 -9.77 10.89 13.40
CA PHE A 308 -9.93 12.25 12.87
C PHE A 308 -11.15 12.93 13.50
N ALA A 309 -11.05 14.24 13.71
CA ALA A 309 -12.11 15.05 14.27
C ALA A 309 -12.62 16.10 13.28
N ASP A 310 -13.89 16.49 13.44
CA ASP A 310 -14.53 17.57 12.70
C ASP A 310 -14.11 18.96 13.23
N GLU A 311 -14.66 20.02 12.65
CA GLU A 311 -14.41 21.42 13.03
C GLU A 311 -14.81 21.76 14.47
N ASN A 312 -15.71 20.97 15.07
CA ASN A 312 -16.14 21.12 16.45
C ASN A 312 -15.31 20.25 17.42
N GLY A 313 -14.28 19.55 16.92
CA GLY A 313 -13.44 18.65 17.69
C GLY A 313 -14.05 17.26 17.93
N ASN A 314 -15.22 16.93 17.39
CA ASN A 314 -15.83 15.62 17.57
C ASN A 314 -15.17 14.58 16.69
N VAL A 315 -14.86 13.41 17.25
CA VAL A 315 -14.34 12.27 16.48
C VAL A 315 -15.38 11.82 15.45
N LEU A 316 -14.93 11.69 14.19
CA LEU A 316 -15.81 11.25 13.10
C LEU A 316 -16.26 9.80 13.28
N GLU A 317 -17.45 9.51 12.78
CA GLU A 317 -17.98 8.15 12.76
C GLU A 317 -17.06 7.22 11.97
N PRO A 318 -16.92 5.95 12.40
CA PRO A 318 -16.13 4.96 11.68
C PRO A 318 -16.58 4.76 10.24
N MET A 319 -15.64 4.60 9.35
CA MET A 319 -15.92 4.23 7.96
C MET A 319 -16.51 2.81 7.93
N LYS A 320 -17.55 2.63 7.12
CA LYS A 320 -18.17 1.32 6.86
C LYS A 320 -18.16 1.02 5.38
N GLY A 321 -17.92 -0.24 5.04
CA GLY A 321 -17.92 -0.74 3.68
C GLY A 321 -18.87 -1.92 3.52
N LYS A 322 -19.46 -2.05 2.33
CA LYS A 322 -20.22 -3.23 1.88
C LYS A 322 -19.76 -3.57 0.48
N GLN A 323 -19.46 -4.84 0.25
CA GLN A 323 -19.02 -5.32 -1.05
C GLN A 323 -19.86 -6.53 -1.50
N TRP A 324 -20.26 -6.51 -2.75
CA TRP A 324 -20.72 -7.66 -3.51
C TRP A 324 -19.73 -7.94 -4.63
N GLU A 325 -19.40 -9.20 -4.83
CA GLU A 325 -18.53 -9.64 -5.90
C GLU A 325 -19.02 -10.96 -6.46
N ALA A 326 -19.06 -11.06 -7.78
CA ALA A 326 -19.34 -12.30 -8.51
C ALA A 326 -18.24 -12.50 -9.55
N GLY A 327 -17.75 -13.72 -9.68
CA GLY A 327 -16.68 -14.00 -10.60
C GLY A 327 -16.56 -15.47 -10.96
N VAL A 328 -15.56 -15.73 -11.80
CA VAL A 328 -15.16 -17.07 -12.20
C VAL A 328 -13.64 -17.17 -12.15
N LYS A 329 -13.14 -18.25 -11.56
CA LYS A 329 -11.74 -18.66 -11.64
C LYS A 329 -11.64 -19.87 -12.55
N TYR A 330 -10.57 -19.96 -13.31
CA TYR A 330 -10.32 -21.09 -14.19
C TYR A 330 -8.87 -21.53 -14.11
N GLU A 331 -8.67 -22.76 -13.67
CA GLU A 331 -7.39 -23.47 -13.62
C GLU A 331 -7.51 -24.72 -14.47
N PRO A 332 -7.00 -24.73 -15.74
CA PRO A 332 -7.06 -25.90 -16.61
C PRO A 332 -6.40 -27.11 -15.97
N LEU A 333 -6.99 -28.28 -16.13
CA LEU A 333 -6.44 -29.55 -15.62
C LEU A 333 -5.05 -29.82 -16.20
N GLY A 334 -4.07 -30.07 -15.33
CA GLY A 334 -2.68 -30.32 -15.72
C GLY A 334 -1.95 -29.10 -16.28
N GLY A 335 -2.54 -27.91 -16.20
CA GLY A 335 -1.97 -26.67 -16.71
C GLY A 335 -1.34 -25.79 -15.63
N ASN A 336 -0.29 -25.07 -16.03
CA ASN A 336 0.35 -24.04 -15.20
C ASN A 336 -0.26 -22.67 -15.52
N SER A 337 -1.58 -22.60 -15.67
CA SER A 337 -2.29 -21.38 -16.04
C SER A 337 -3.44 -21.11 -15.09
N GLN A 338 -3.68 -19.82 -14.82
CA GLN A 338 -4.75 -19.32 -13.98
C GLN A 338 -5.41 -18.13 -14.66
N PHE A 339 -6.73 -18.13 -14.72
CA PHE A 339 -7.53 -17.03 -15.24
C PHE A 339 -8.59 -16.66 -14.22
N SER A 340 -8.83 -15.37 -14.06
CA SER A 340 -9.94 -14.88 -13.25
C SER A 340 -10.68 -13.74 -13.94
N ALA A 341 -11.98 -13.69 -13.73
CA ALA A 341 -12.85 -12.59 -14.13
C ALA A 341 -13.82 -12.31 -12.99
N ALA A 342 -13.94 -11.06 -12.60
CA ALA A 342 -14.82 -10.62 -11.54
C ALA A 342 -15.54 -9.32 -11.88
N VAL A 343 -16.75 -9.18 -11.34
CA VAL A 343 -17.48 -7.92 -11.28
C VAL A 343 -17.78 -7.62 -9.83
N TYR A 344 -17.63 -6.36 -9.42
CA TYR A 344 -17.84 -5.98 -8.04
C TYR A 344 -18.59 -4.66 -7.89
N ARG A 345 -19.18 -4.50 -6.71
CA ARG A 345 -19.74 -3.24 -6.24
C ARG A 345 -19.40 -3.05 -4.76
N ILE A 346 -18.77 -1.92 -4.46
CA ILE A 346 -18.37 -1.51 -3.11
C ILE A 346 -19.08 -0.18 -2.79
N ASN A 347 -19.75 -0.12 -1.65
CA ASN A 347 -20.27 1.11 -1.09
C ASN A 347 -19.53 1.40 0.21
N GLN A 348 -18.95 2.61 0.32
CA GLN A 348 -18.28 3.09 1.53
C GLN A 348 -18.98 4.34 2.05
N THR A 349 -19.18 4.40 3.36
CA THR A 349 -19.79 5.54 4.06
C THR A 349 -18.86 6.07 5.14
N ASN A 350 -19.05 7.32 5.55
CA ASN A 350 -18.28 8.00 6.61
C ASN A 350 -16.79 8.13 6.30
N ILE A 351 -16.43 8.43 5.06
CA ILE A 351 -15.04 8.61 4.67
C ILE A 351 -14.54 9.96 5.15
N ALA A 352 -13.53 9.96 6.01
CA ALA A 352 -12.90 11.20 6.48
C ALA A 352 -12.08 11.84 5.35
N THR A 353 -12.28 13.11 5.09
CA THR A 353 -11.56 13.89 4.09
C THR A 353 -11.33 15.31 4.56
N LYS A 354 -10.36 15.99 3.96
CA LYS A 354 -10.11 17.44 4.09
C LYS A 354 -9.66 17.98 2.74
N GLU A 355 -9.76 19.27 2.54
CA GLU A 355 -9.35 19.92 1.28
C GLU A 355 -7.90 20.40 1.35
N GLU A 356 -7.58 21.16 2.39
CA GLU A 356 -6.21 21.63 2.64
C GLU A 356 -5.58 20.92 3.86
N PRO A 357 -4.25 20.88 3.98
CA PRO A 357 -3.56 20.21 5.08
C PRO A 357 -3.97 20.70 6.48
N THR A 358 -4.34 21.97 6.61
CA THR A 358 -4.73 22.62 7.87
C THR A 358 -6.22 22.58 8.15
N ASP A 359 -7.05 22.15 7.18
CA ASP A 359 -8.49 22.08 7.35
C ASP A 359 -8.89 20.99 8.35
N PRO A 360 -10.01 21.18 9.07
CA PRO A 360 -10.63 20.12 9.84
C PRO A 360 -11.11 19.01 8.90
N TYR A 361 -11.18 17.80 9.42
CA TYR A 361 -11.73 16.70 8.66
C TYR A 361 -13.26 16.84 8.56
N ARG A 362 -13.79 16.40 7.43
CA ARG A 362 -15.24 16.22 7.24
C ARG A 362 -15.53 14.81 6.75
N SER A 363 -16.75 14.33 6.98
CA SER A 363 -17.19 13.03 6.45
C SER A 363 -17.78 13.21 5.05
N ILE A 364 -17.28 12.41 4.08
CA ILE A 364 -18.00 12.15 2.83
C ILE A 364 -19.11 11.14 3.15
N GLY A 365 -20.35 11.43 2.80
CA GLY A 365 -21.49 10.60 3.15
C GLY A 365 -21.43 9.21 2.55
N GLU A 366 -21.17 9.09 1.23
CA GLU A 366 -21.10 7.79 0.54
C GLU A 366 -20.30 7.87 -0.76
N ILE A 367 -19.42 6.89 -0.97
CA ILE A 367 -18.74 6.61 -2.25
C ILE A 367 -19.14 5.22 -2.73
N GLU A 368 -19.47 5.09 -4.00
CA GLU A 368 -19.68 3.82 -4.69
C GLU A 368 -18.54 3.55 -5.67
N SER A 369 -17.94 2.37 -5.57
CA SER A 369 -17.01 1.82 -6.57
C SER A 369 -17.62 0.57 -7.19
N LYS A 370 -17.61 0.50 -8.51
CA LYS A 370 -18.00 -0.70 -9.26
C LYS A 370 -17.06 -0.91 -10.43
N GLY A 371 -16.81 -2.15 -10.75
CA GLY A 371 -15.85 -2.45 -11.79
C GLY A 371 -15.86 -3.87 -12.28
N VAL A 372 -14.94 -4.11 -13.21
CA VAL A 372 -14.62 -5.41 -13.81
C VAL A 372 -13.13 -5.63 -13.68
N GLU A 373 -12.74 -6.82 -13.27
CA GLU A 373 -11.34 -7.24 -13.16
C GLU A 373 -11.15 -8.52 -13.98
N LEU A 374 -10.08 -8.53 -14.78
CA LEU A 374 -9.65 -9.68 -15.57
C LEU A 374 -8.17 -9.92 -15.30
N GLU A 375 -7.81 -11.14 -14.98
CA GLU A 375 -6.42 -11.55 -14.77
C GLU A 375 -6.11 -12.86 -15.51
N ALA A 376 -4.90 -12.96 -16.01
CA ALA A 376 -4.38 -14.16 -16.65
C ALA A 376 -2.91 -14.35 -16.29
N ILE A 377 -2.57 -15.53 -15.80
CA ILE A 377 -1.20 -16.02 -15.64
C ILE A 377 -1.13 -17.33 -16.41
N SER A 378 -0.24 -17.43 -17.39
CA SER A 378 -0.17 -18.60 -18.23
C SER A 378 1.27 -18.93 -18.62
N HIS A 379 1.64 -20.20 -18.52
CA HIS A 379 2.81 -20.74 -19.18
C HIS A 379 2.40 -21.20 -20.58
N LEU A 380 2.70 -20.36 -21.58
CA LEU A 380 2.40 -20.66 -22.99
C LEU A 380 3.27 -21.80 -23.51
N SER A 381 4.45 -21.99 -22.90
CA SER A 381 5.34 -23.13 -23.07
C SER A 381 6.26 -23.23 -21.84
N ASP A 382 7.15 -24.22 -21.80
CA ASP A 382 8.15 -24.38 -20.73
C ASP A 382 9.09 -23.16 -20.62
N SER A 383 9.24 -22.41 -21.70
CA SER A 383 10.11 -21.23 -21.78
C SER A 383 9.36 -19.89 -21.77
N VAL A 384 8.06 -19.86 -22.04
CA VAL A 384 7.30 -18.60 -22.22
C VAL A 384 6.21 -18.46 -21.18
N ARG A 385 6.25 -17.38 -20.41
CA ARG A 385 5.25 -17.03 -19.41
C ARG A 385 4.61 -15.69 -19.74
N LEU A 386 3.29 -15.65 -19.71
CA LEU A 386 2.46 -14.44 -19.87
C LEU A 386 1.76 -14.12 -18.55
N GLN A 387 1.79 -12.85 -18.17
CA GLN A 387 0.94 -12.28 -17.13
C GLN A 387 0.20 -11.10 -17.73
N ALA A 388 -1.13 -11.03 -17.56
CA ALA A 388 -1.93 -9.93 -18.04
C ALA A 388 -3.03 -9.58 -17.05
N ALA A 389 -3.33 -8.31 -16.90
CA ALA A 389 -4.43 -7.82 -16.07
C ALA A 389 -5.12 -6.64 -16.75
N TYR A 390 -6.43 -6.57 -16.58
CA TYR A 390 -7.24 -5.41 -16.96
C TYR A 390 -8.25 -5.10 -15.88
N THR A 391 -8.34 -3.82 -15.52
CA THR A 391 -9.30 -3.32 -14.55
C THR A 391 -10.06 -2.13 -15.13
N TYR A 392 -11.38 -2.22 -15.12
CA TYR A 392 -12.28 -1.10 -15.29
C TYR A 392 -12.88 -0.72 -13.94
N THR A 393 -12.77 0.55 -13.54
CA THR A 393 -13.26 1.05 -12.25
C THR A 393 -14.04 2.35 -12.43
N ASP A 394 -15.27 2.42 -11.93
CA ASP A 394 -16.07 3.64 -11.84
C ASP A 394 -16.36 3.95 -10.36
N ILE A 395 -15.65 4.95 -9.82
CA ILE A 395 -15.79 5.41 -8.43
C ILE A 395 -16.48 6.77 -8.42
N ARG A 396 -17.61 6.87 -7.70
CA ARG A 396 -18.42 8.09 -7.65
C ARG A 396 -18.81 8.49 -6.24
N TYR A 397 -18.83 9.80 -5.99
CA TYR A 397 -19.44 10.37 -4.81
C TYR A 397 -20.97 10.25 -4.91
N LYS A 398 -21.58 9.39 -4.11
CA LYS A 398 -23.04 9.17 -4.07
C LYS A 398 -23.74 10.16 -3.16
N LYS A 399 -23.12 10.43 -2.00
CA LYS A 399 -23.56 11.45 -1.05
C LYS A 399 -22.35 12.28 -0.66
N SER A 400 -22.34 13.52 -1.09
CA SER A 400 -21.30 14.51 -0.84
C SER A 400 -21.91 15.92 -0.94
N SER A 401 -21.08 16.95 -1.06
CA SER A 401 -21.57 18.28 -1.38
C SER A 401 -22.37 18.29 -2.70
N PRO A 402 -23.32 19.20 -2.89
CA PRO A 402 -24.13 19.25 -4.11
C PRO A 402 -23.28 19.33 -5.41
N GLN A 403 -22.11 19.97 -5.35
CA GLN A 403 -21.20 20.13 -6.48
C GLN A 403 -20.43 18.83 -6.82
N GLU A 404 -20.11 18.01 -5.80
CA GLU A 404 -19.38 16.76 -5.95
C GLU A 404 -20.28 15.56 -6.23
N GLN A 405 -21.57 15.63 -5.85
CA GLN A 405 -22.48 14.49 -5.96
C GLN A 405 -22.62 14.00 -7.41
N GLY A 406 -22.45 12.70 -7.61
CA GLY A 406 -22.45 12.04 -8.92
C GLY A 406 -21.13 12.15 -9.68
N LYS A 407 -20.19 13.00 -9.25
CA LYS A 407 -18.87 13.12 -9.85
C LYS A 407 -17.99 11.91 -9.56
N ARG A 408 -16.98 11.70 -10.40
CA ARG A 408 -15.99 10.63 -10.24
C ARG A 408 -14.94 11.05 -9.21
N ALA A 409 -14.47 10.07 -8.45
CA ALA A 409 -13.38 10.30 -7.51
C ALA A 409 -12.07 10.64 -8.24
N VAL A 410 -11.29 11.53 -7.66
CA VAL A 410 -9.93 11.85 -8.11
C VAL A 410 -8.97 10.68 -7.82
N TYR A 411 -7.79 10.68 -8.42
CA TYR A 411 -6.76 9.61 -8.29
C TYR A 411 -7.16 8.23 -8.84
N ALA A 412 -8.39 8.03 -9.26
CA ALA A 412 -8.89 6.73 -9.68
C ALA A 412 -8.87 6.61 -11.22
N PRO A 413 -7.94 5.85 -11.81
CA PRO A 413 -7.99 5.53 -13.22
C PRO A 413 -9.27 4.76 -13.57
N ARG A 414 -9.89 5.10 -14.68
CA ARG A 414 -11.05 4.37 -15.17
C ARG A 414 -10.68 3.05 -15.82
N ASN A 415 -9.60 3.05 -16.56
CA ASN A 415 -9.07 1.86 -17.20
C ASN A 415 -7.59 1.71 -16.88
N GLN A 416 -7.21 0.52 -16.48
CA GLN A 416 -5.83 0.09 -16.30
C GLN A 416 -5.63 -1.23 -17.02
N ALA A 417 -4.55 -1.37 -17.78
CA ALA A 417 -4.16 -2.62 -18.40
C ALA A 417 -2.67 -2.83 -18.24
N SER A 418 -2.28 -4.06 -18.00
CA SER A 418 -0.87 -4.46 -18.01
C SER A 418 -0.72 -5.83 -18.67
N ALA A 419 0.39 -6.00 -19.37
CA ALA A 419 0.80 -7.30 -19.88
C ALA A 419 2.30 -7.43 -19.76
N TRP A 420 2.76 -8.59 -19.32
CA TRP A 420 4.16 -8.94 -19.16
C TRP A 420 4.43 -10.29 -19.81
N LEU A 421 5.40 -10.33 -20.71
CA LEU A 421 5.88 -11.56 -21.34
C LEU A 421 7.32 -11.81 -20.91
N SER A 422 7.63 -13.03 -20.47
CA SER A 422 8.98 -13.46 -20.17
C SER A 422 9.33 -14.73 -20.93
N TYR A 423 10.59 -14.80 -21.36
CA TYR A 423 11.18 -15.91 -22.07
C TYR A 423 12.43 -16.39 -21.34
N ASP A 424 12.44 -17.67 -20.95
CA ASP A 424 13.58 -18.33 -20.31
C ASP A 424 14.28 -19.24 -21.31
N VAL A 425 15.57 -19.01 -21.57
CA VAL A 425 16.40 -19.87 -22.41
C VAL A 425 16.82 -21.11 -21.62
N LYS A 426 16.28 -22.28 -22.00
CA LYS A 426 16.45 -23.53 -21.26
C LYS A 426 17.62 -24.41 -21.74
N SER A 427 18.26 -24.05 -22.85
CA SER A 427 19.37 -24.83 -23.41
C SER A 427 20.24 -24.01 -24.36
N GLY A 428 21.45 -24.51 -24.64
CA GLY A 428 22.41 -23.89 -25.58
C GLY A 428 23.32 -22.87 -24.93
N LEU A 429 24.00 -22.06 -25.74
CA LEU A 429 25.01 -21.09 -25.29
C LEU A 429 24.49 -19.99 -24.36
N LEU A 430 23.20 -19.72 -24.40
CA LEU A 430 22.54 -18.70 -23.59
C LEU A 430 21.62 -19.33 -22.53
N GLU A 431 21.82 -20.59 -22.16
CA GLU A 431 21.07 -21.23 -21.08
C GLU A 431 21.18 -20.42 -19.80
N GLY A 432 20.06 -20.23 -19.11
CA GLY A 432 19.96 -19.37 -17.92
C GLY A 432 19.64 -17.90 -18.20
N LEU A 433 19.57 -17.48 -19.50
CA LEU A 433 19.12 -16.13 -19.86
C LEU A 433 17.61 -16.03 -19.74
N THR A 434 17.14 -14.99 -19.02
CA THR A 434 15.73 -14.58 -18.96
C THR A 434 15.57 -13.22 -19.63
N LEU A 435 14.65 -13.12 -20.55
CA LEU A 435 14.23 -11.86 -21.18
C LEU A 435 12.78 -11.59 -20.82
N GLY A 436 12.47 -10.40 -20.36
CA GLY A 436 11.10 -10.00 -20.08
C GLY A 436 10.83 -8.59 -20.58
N SER A 437 9.60 -8.37 -21.06
CA SER A 437 9.11 -7.04 -21.40
C SER A 437 7.64 -6.93 -21.08
N GLY A 438 7.21 -5.74 -20.69
CA GLY A 438 5.82 -5.47 -20.35
C GLY A 438 5.38 -4.09 -20.75
N ILE A 439 4.06 -3.94 -20.83
CA ILE A 439 3.38 -2.68 -21.07
C ILE A 439 2.39 -2.39 -19.94
N ARG A 440 2.26 -1.11 -19.58
CA ARG A 440 1.28 -0.61 -18.61
C ARG A 440 0.54 0.57 -19.23
N TYR A 441 -0.78 0.47 -19.28
CA TYR A 441 -1.67 1.51 -19.81
C TYR A 441 -2.60 2.04 -18.72
N VAL A 442 -2.74 3.35 -18.65
CA VAL A 442 -3.63 4.06 -17.71
C VAL A 442 -4.42 5.14 -18.43
N ASN A 443 -5.71 5.22 -18.13
CA ASN A 443 -6.63 6.18 -18.75
C ASN A 443 -7.73 6.62 -17.78
N GLY A 444 -8.28 7.81 -18.02
CA GLY A 444 -9.50 8.30 -17.42
C GLY A 444 -9.36 8.75 -15.97
N VAL A 445 -8.19 9.26 -15.58
CA VAL A 445 -7.96 9.90 -14.29
C VAL A 445 -8.54 11.33 -14.33
N THR A 446 -9.43 11.64 -13.39
CA THR A 446 -9.94 13.02 -13.23
C THR A 446 -8.98 13.86 -12.39
N SER A 447 -8.82 15.13 -12.76
CA SER A 447 -7.84 16.04 -12.15
C SER A 447 -8.38 16.77 -10.91
N ASP A 448 -9.70 16.80 -10.74
CA ASP A 448 -10.35 17.53 -9.65
C ASP A 448 -11.70 16.87 -9.30
N ARG A 449 -12.22 17.18 -8.11
CA ARG A 449 -13.48 16.62 -7.60
C ARG A 449 -14.72 17.05 -8.38
N LEU A 450 -14.65 18.17 -9.10
CA LEU A 450 -15.74 18.65 -9.95
C LEU A 450 -15.69 18.04 -11.35
N ASN A 451 -14.63 17.26 -11.65
CA ASN A 451 -14.37 16.61 -12.93
C ASN A 451 -14.29 17.60 -14.11
N THR A 452 -13.73 18.77 -13.88
CA THR A 452 -13.60 19.79 -14.92
C THR A 452 -12.55 19.41 -15.97
N HIS A 453 -11.54 18.62 -15.57
CA HIS A 453 -10.46 18.17 -16.43
C HIS A 453 -10.16 16.67 -16.21
N THR A 454 -9.56 16.07 -17.23
CA THR A 454 -9.10 14.68 -17.21
C THR A 454 -7.65 14.64 -17.68
N LEU A 455 -6.82 13.82 -17.03
CA LEU A 455 -5.43 13.64 -17.44
C LEU A 455 -5.34 12.89 -18.76
N PRO A 456 -4.35 13.20 -19.61
CA PRO A 456 -4.02 12.41 -20.78
C PRO A 456 -3.70 10.95 -20.39
N SER A 457 -4.11 10.01 -21.24
CA SER A 457 -3.72 8.60 -21.08
C SER A 457 -2.22 8.44 -21.32
N TYR A 458 -1.64 7.41 -20.69
CA TYR A 458 -0.25 7.06 -20.93
C TYR A 458 -0.04 5.55 -21.00
N THR A 459 1.00 5.18 -21.77
CA THR A 459 1.50 3.82 -21.88
C THR A 459 2.98 3.83 -21.53
N LEU A 460 3.40 2.92 -20.64
CA LEU A 460 4.79 2.71 -20.26
C LEU A 460 5.24 1.34 -20.73
N VAL A 461 6.50 1.23 -21.10
CA VAL A 461 7.14 -0.03 -21.49
C VAL A 461 8.27 -0.31 -20.50
N ASP A 462 8.33 -1.52 -19.98
CA ASP A 462 9.36 -1.98 -19.06
C ASP A 462 10.09 -3.19 -19.63
N MET A 463 11.34 -3.41 -19.21
CA MET A 463 12.16 -4.53 -19.68
C MET A 463 12.99 -5.10 -18.53
N VAL A 464 13.22 -6.41 -18.55
CA VAL A 464 14.19 -7.11 -17.70
C VAL A 464 15.07 -8.01 -18.55
N VAL A 465 16.35 -8.05 -18.20
CA VAL A 465 17.31 -9.05 -18.68
C VAL A 465 17.95 -9.67 -17.45
N GLY A 466 17.76 -10.97 -17.26
CA GLY A 466 18.35 -11.75 -16.17
C GLY A 466 19.26 -12.83 -16.72
N TYR A 467 20.33 -13.17 -16.01
CA TYR A 467 21.21 -14.27 -16.37
C TYR A 467 21.65 -15.06 -15.14
N ASP A 468 21.28 -16.34 -15.11
CA ASP A 468 21.83 -17.31 -14.15
C ASP A 468 23.20 -17.76 -14.64
N LEU A 469 24.25 -17.33 -13.94
CA LEU A 469 25.64 -17.58 -14.31
C LEU A 469 26.11 -19.00 -13.96
N SER A 470 25.26 -19.83 -13.34
CA SER A 470 25.55 -21.24 -13.08
C SER A 470 25.81 -22.01 -14.37
N SER A 471 25.17 -21.62 -15.49
CA SER A 471 25.36 -22.19 -16.83
C SER A 471 26.78 -22.04 -17.38
N ILE A 472 27.55 -21.07 -16.87
CA ILE A 472 28.97 -20.84 -17.25
C ILE A 472 29.94 -21.18 -16.11
N GLY A 473 29.49 -21.94 -15.10
CA GLY A 473 30.31 -22.46 -13.98
C GLY A 473 30.42 -21.55 -12.76
N LEU A 474 29.69 -20.42 -12.69
CA LEU A 474 29.63 -19.52 -11.54
C LEU A 474 28.39 -19.82 -10.72
N ASN A 475 28.42 -20.97 -10.02
CA ASN A 475 27.30 -21.49 -9.26
C ASN A 475 26.78 -20.49 -8.20
N GLY A 476 25.47 -20.35 -8.16
CA GLY A 476 24.78 -19.47 -7.21
C GLY A 476 24.85 -17.98 -7.57
N LEU A 477 25.59 -17.60 -8.63
CA LEU A 477 25.69 -16.21 -9.07
C LEU A 477 24.62 -15.92 -10.14
N SER A 478 23.92 -14.79 -9.99
CA SER A 478 22.99 -14.28 -11.00
C SER A 478 23.14 -12.77 -11.17
N ALA A 479 22.89 -12.27 -12.37
CA ALA A 479 22.87 -10.85 -12.68
C ALA A 479 21.54 -10.47 -13.31
N GLN A 480 21.05 -9.25 -13.03
CA GLN A 480 19.80 -8.75 -13.58
C GLN A 480 19.90 -7.27 -13.90
N LEU A 481 19.35 -6.87 -15.03
CA LEU A 481 19.16 -5.49 -15.44
C LEU A 481 17.65 -5.24 -15.56
N ASN A 482 17.14 -4.26 -14.80
CA ASN A 482 15.76 -3.79 -14.88
C ASN A 482 15.73 -2.41 -15.48
N VAL A 483 14.85 -2.21 -16.46
CA VAL A 483 14.59 -0.92 -17.10
C VAL A 483 13.11 -0.62 -16.99
N ASN A 484 12.74 0.38 -16.15
CA ASN A 484 11.38 0.86 -16.06
C ASN A 484 11.22 2.10 -16.93
N ASN A 485 10.04 2.26 -17.56
CA ASN A 485 9.76 3.34 -18.48
C ASN A 485 10.84 3.45 -19.58
N LEU A 486 11.07 2.36 -20.31
CA LEU A 486 12.12 2.22 -21.33
C LEU A 486 12.12 3.38 -22.34
N THR A 487 10.95 3.87 -22.73
CA THR A 487 10.76 4.94 -23.71
C THR A 487 10.95 6.34 -23.13
N ASP A 488 11.25 6.46 -21.83
CA ASP A 488 11.38 7.73 -21.12
C ASP A 488 10.15 8.66 -21.29
N LYS A 489 8.96 8.05 -21.20
CA LYS A 489 7.70 8.78 -21.33
C LYS A 489 7.55 9.75 -20.17
N ARG A 490 7.42 11.05 -20.46
CA ARG A 490 7.05 12.08 -19.50
C ARG A 490 5.55 12.17 -19.40
N TYR A 491 5.01 12.09 -18.18
CA TYR A 491 3.58 12.09 -17.93
C TYR A 491 3.25 12.62 -16.53
N VAL A 492 2.00 13.04 -16.34
CA VAL A 492 1.44 13.32 -15.02
C VAL A 492 0.64 12.10 -14.60
N ALA A 493 1.00 11.51 -13.47
CA ALA A 493 0.41 10.27 -12.99
C ALA A 493 -0.97 10.49 -12.36
N ALA A 494 -1.12 11.57 -11.59
CA ALA A 494 -2.35 11.90 -10.87
C ALA A 494 -2.40 13.38 -10.51
N CYS A 495 -3.61 13.89 -10.27
CA CYS A 495 -3.85 15.17 -9.61
C CYS A 495 -4.86 14.96 -8.47
N ASN A 496 -4.64 15.62 -7.34
CA ASN A 496 -5.61 15.70 -6.25
C ASN A 496 -6.63 16.83 -6.48
N SER A 497 -6.12 17.91 -7.02
CA SER A 497 -6.86 19.09 -7.42
C SER A 497 -6.11 19.76 -8.58
N LEU A 498 -6.64 20.86 -9.10
CA LEU A 498 -5.91 21.64 -10.11
C LEU A 498 -4.65 22.33 -9.56
N SER A 499 -4.49 22.39 -8.23
CA SER A 499 -3.29 22.93 -7.57
C SER A 499 -2.20 21.87 -7.38
N TYR A 500 -2.55 20.57 -7.34
CA TYR A 500 -1.63 19.50 -6.95
C TYR A 500 -1.69 18.33 -7.94
N CYS A 501 -0.82 18.37 -8.93
CA CYS A 501 -0.56 17.31 -9.89
C CYS A 501 0.84 16.74 -9.68
N TYR A 502 1.00 15.44 -9.88
CA TYR A 502 2.24 14.72 -9.61
C TYR A 502 2.79 14.13 -10.91
N PHE A 503 4.05 14.43 -11.20
CA PHE A 503 4.75 13.80 -12.32
C PHE A 503 4.92 12.30 -12.08
N GLY A 504 4.84 11.54 -13.15
CA GLY A 504 5.19 10.12 -13.15
C GLY A 504 6.71 9.94 -13.16
N ALA A 505 7.15 8.75 -12.74
CA ALA A 505 8.56 8.40 -12.69
C ALA A 505 9.17 8.38 -14.10
N GLU A 506 10.35 8.97 -14.23
CA GLU A 506 11.20 8.91 -15.41
C GLU A 506 11.76 7.49 -15.63
N ARG A 507 12.51 7.28 -16.72
CA ARG A 507 13.21 6.04 -16.95
C ARG A 507 14.21 5.76 -15.83
N SER A 508 14.12 4.55 -15.26
CA SER A 508 15.11 4.06 -14.32
C SER A 508 15.77 2.78 -14.83
N ILE A 509 17.10 2.69 -14.67
CA ILE A 509 17.90 1.54 -15.04
C ILE A 509 18.63 1.06 -13.80
N VAL A 510 18.39 -0.19 -13.39
CA VAL A 510 18.99 -0.77 -12.18
C VAL A 510 19.61 -2.12 -12.53
N GLY A 511 20.91 -2.22 -12.36
CA GLY A 511 21.67 -3.48 -12.42
C GLY A 511 21.84 -4.05 -11.02
N SER A 512 21.68 -5.36 -10.87
CA SER A 512 21.93 -6.10 -9.63
C SER A 512 22.69 -7.38 -9.88
N VAL A 513 23.51 -7.77 -8.92
CA VAL A 513 24.19 -9.06 -8.86
C VAL A 513 23.84 -9.71 -7.55
N SER A 514 23.43 -10.98 -7.59
CA SER A 514 23.05 -11.76 -6.40
C SER A 514 23.87 -13.04 -6.35
N TRP A 515 24.25 -13.42 -5.14
CA TRP A 515 24.96 -14.67 -4.89
C TRP A 515 24.27 -15.47 -3.79
N ALA A 516 23.89 -16.71 -4.12
CA ALA A 516 23.33 -17.69 -3.20
C ALA A 516 24.41 -18.74 -2.89
N PHE A 517 24.67 -19.00 -1.61
CA PHE A 517 25.73 -19.88 -1.10
C PHE A 517 25.21 -20.93 -0.12
#